data_507cc9f12f7f194744a67ffa7385f1b7
#
_entry.id   507cc9f12f7f194744a67ffa7385f1b7
#
_cell.length_a   1.000
_cell.length_b   1.000
_cell.length_c   1.000
_cell.angle_alpha   90.00
_cell.angle_beta   90.00
_cell.angle_gamma   90.00
#
_symmetry.space_group_name_H-M   'P 1'
#
loop_
_entity.id
_entity.type
_entity.pdbx_description
1 polymer ?
#
loop_
_entity_poly.entity_id
_entity_poly.type
_entity_poly.pdbx_seq_one_letter_code
_entity_poly.pdbx_strand_id
1 'polypeptide(L)'
;MASGNIPVTELRASVIVGAEGGSYAMLRYLVERLPLMVCPKWVKSQTQPIAVDNVVDYLIGAMKNSETTGKILEIGGPDIMTYEQLMRLYSSILNRNLNVIQIPFLTPRLSSYWIDLVTPVKASLARPLVDSLVHDSIVKDDTAQKLIPVQLAHMTQAIQIAREEAKVFNSISKSEGEKTSYKLNQRILLITLCAMAFIGTTYYWLDDRTDVWEISWLIGSLIWYAAILFAISFVKQKARLGYLIGGILAWVTLAFWLFDNFYVVFELSLVASEPSLEITIRNFIGAAIAGLAIFSSHNVFHKVRVYQVRGKPVSESASAEVPEGARPVYNTDFS
;
A
#
# COMPACT_ATOMS: atom_id res chain seq x y z
N MET A 1 11.14 -22.11 -18.61
CA MET A 1 11.25 -21.67 -20.02
C MET A 1 12.49 -22.22 -20.72
N ALA A 2 13.56 -22.54 -20.03
CA ALA A 2 14.81 -23.06 -20.62
C ALA A 2 14.82 -24.55 -21.00
N SER A 3 13.69 -25.25 -20.92
CA SER A 3 13.60 -26.70 -21.23
C SER A 3 13.22 -27.03 -22.69
N GLY A 4 13.14 -26.04 -23.56
CA GLY A 4 12.84 -26.20 -24.98
C GLY A 4 14.09 -26.15 -25.86
N ASN A 5 13.95 -26.56 -27.13
CA ASN A 5 15.04 -26.51 -28.11
C ASN A 5 15.36 -25.09 -28.64
N ILE A 6 14.69 -24.05 -28.13
CA ILE A 6 14.93 -22.66 -28.52
C ILE A 6 15.87 -22.04 -27.50
N PRO A 7 17.02 -21.48 -27.90
CA PRO A 7 17.93 -20.80 -26.98
C PRO A 7 17.26 -19.54 -26.41
N VAL A 8 17.30 -19.41 -25.08
CA VAL A 8 16.68 -18.31 -24.36
C VAL A 8 17.77 -17.47 -23.69
N THR A 9 17.79 -16.16 -23.93
CA THR A 9 18.59 -15.22 -23.17
C THR A 9 17.81 -14.79 -21.93
N GLU A 10 18.40 -14.97 -20.76
CA GLU A 10 17.79 -14.62 -19.47
C GLU A 10 18.49 -13.40 -18.89
N LEU A 11 17.75 -12.31 -18.64
CA LEU A 11 18.24 -11.14 -17.92
C LEU A 11 17.81 -11.23 -16.45
N ARG A 12 18.79 -11.21 -15.54
CA ARG A 12 18.54 -11.22 -14.09
C ARG A 12 18.77 -9.84 -13.50
N ALA A 13 17.72 -9.24 -12.98
CA ALA A 13 17.76 -7.95 -12.31
C ALA A 13 17.32 -8.09 -10.85
N SER A 14 17.84 -7.21 -10.01
CA SER A 14 17.36 -7.03 -8.64
C SER A 14 16.07 -6.19 -8.64
N VAL A 15 16.08 -5.01 -8.03
CA VAL A 15 14.93 -4.10 -7.99
C VAL A 15 14.87 -3.27 -9.27
N ILE A 16 13.79 -3.41 -10.02
CA ILE A 16 13.52 -2.57 -11.20
C ILE A 16 12.68 -1.38 -10.75
N VAL A 17 13.17 -0.17 -11.02
CA VAL A 17 12.52 1.09 -10.69
C VAL A 17 11.88 1.69 -11.93
N GLY A 18 10.56 1.76 -11.93
CA GLY A 18 9.71 2.33 -12.98
C GLY A 18 8.31 2.58 -12.46
N ALA A 19 7.57 3.49 -13.07
CA ALA A 19 6.31 4.04 -12.56
C ALA A 19 5.24 2.99 -12.16
N GLU A 20 5.16 1.88 -12.91
CA GLU A 20 4.19 0.81 -12.73
C GLU A 20 4.79 -0.48 -12.13
N GLY A 21 6.09 -0.50 -11.86
CA GLY A 21 6.78 -1.67 -11.33
C GLY A 21 6.30 -2.03 -9.92
N GLY A 22 6.06 -3.33 -9.67
CA GLY A 22 5.62 -3.80 -8.35
C GLY A 22 6.62 -3.48 -7.24
N SER A 23 7.92 -3.59 -7.51
CA SER A 23 8.99 -3.25 -6.57
C SER A 23 9.01 -1.75 -6.24
N TYR A 24 8.87 -0.90 -7.26
CA TYR A 24 8.79 0.55 -7.07
C TYR A 24 7.50 0.95 -6.36
N ALA A 25 6.37 0.36 -6.71
CA ALA A 25 5.10 0.61 -6.02
C ALA A 25 5.20 0.25 -4.53
N MET A 26 5.82 -0.87 -4.19
CA MET A 26 6.04 -1.28 -2.81
C MET A 26 6.92 -0.26 -2.06
N LEU A 27 8.07 0.11 -2.62
CA LEU A 27 8.96 1.14 -2.08
C LEU A 27 8.21 2.45 -1.83
N ARG A 28 7.51 2.94 -2.85
CA ARG A 28 6.75 4.18 -2.81
C ARG A 28 5.70 4.18 -1.69
N TYR A 29 4.83 3.16 -1.66
CA TYR A 29 3.74 3.13 -0.69
C TYR A 29 4.23 2.93 0.74
N LEU A 30 5.30 2.18 0.96
CA LEU A 30 5.89 2.03 2.28
C LEU A 30 6.40 3.39 2.79
N VAL A 31 7.16 4.12 1.98
CA VAL A 31 7.73 5.41 2.40
C VAL A 31 6.70 6.53 2.48
N GLU A 32 5.72 6.56 1.54
CA GLU A 32 4.73 7.64 1.51
C GLU A 32 3.64 7.51 2.59
N ARG A 33 3.32 6.28 3.01
CA ARG A 33 2.17 6.03 3.90
C ARG A 33 2.53 5.80 5.35
N LEU A 34 3.73 5.31 5.63
CA LEU A 34 4.12 4.98 6.98
C LEU A 34 4.91 6.14 7.61
N PRO A 35 4.39 6.76 8.68
CA PRO A 35 5.13 7.78 9.43
C PRO A 35 6.31 7.17 10.21
N LEU A 36 6.19 5.89 10.54
CA LEU A 36 7.17 5.06 11.21
C LEU A 36 7.26 3.72 10.50
N MET A 37 8.44 3.37 10.02
CA MET A 37 8.67 2.12 9.30
C MET A 37 9.27 1.07 10.24
N VAL A 38 8.52 0.01 10.42
CA VAL A 38 8.96 -1.17 11.16
C VAL A 38 9.56 -2.16 10.16
N CYS A 39 10.86 -2.39 10.25
CA CYS A 39 11.60 -3.20 9.29
C CYS A 39 12.24 -4.43 9.95
N PRO A 40 12.23 -5.58 9.28
CA PRO A 40 13.01 -6.73 9.70
C PRO A 40 14.51 -6.54 9.40
N LYS A 41 15.34 -7.45 9.94
CA LYS A 41 16.81 -7.36 9.76
C LYS A 41 17.28 -7.39 8.31
N TRP A 42 16.54 -8.05 7.42
CA TRP A 42 16.89 -8.16 6.00
C TRP A 42 16.84 -6.83 5.22
N VAL A 43 16.29 -5.77 5.81
CA VAL A 43 16.36 -4.43 5.20
C VAL A 43 17.80 -3.95 4.96
N LYS A 44 18.79 -4.59 5.59
CA LYS A 44 20.22 -4.35 5.42
C LYS A 44 20.88 -5.15 4.28
N SER A 45 20.14 -6.09 3.65
CA SER A 45 20.66 -6.80 2.48
C SER A 45 20.95 -5.81 1.36
N GLN A 46 22.01 -6.09 0.61
CA GLN A 46 22.43 -5.25 -0.49
C GLN A 46 21.63 -5.56 -1.75
N THR A 47 21.33 -4.51 -2.49
CA THR A 47 20.67 -4.58 -3.79
C THR A 47 21.37 -3.65 -4.77
N GLN A 48 21.30 -3.98 -6.05
CA GLN A 48 21.79 -3.15 -7.14
C GLN A 48 20.60 -2.79 -8.04
N PRO A 49 19.78 -1.80 -7.63
CA PRO A 49 18.57 -1.45 -8.36
C PRO A 49 18.89 -0.87 -9.73
N ILE A 50 17.99 -1.06 -10.69
CA ILE A 50 18.15 -0.61 -12.09
C ILE A 50 16.91 0.15 -12.54
N ALA A 51 17.10 1.21 -13.34
CA ALA A 51 16.01 1.94 -14.00
C ALA A 51 15.32 1.03 -15.04
N VAL A 52 14.00 1.15 -15.16
CA VAL A 52 13.23 0.36 -16.15
C VAL A 52 13.70 0.64 -17.57
N ASP A 53 14.06 1.88 -17.90
CA ASP A 53 14.58 2.26 -19.23
C ASP A 53 15.87 1.50 -19.55
N ASN A 54 16.78 1.39 -18.59
CA ASN A 54 18.01 0.61 -18.78
C ASN A 54 17.73 -0.88 -18.94
N VAL A 55 16.68 -1.43 -18.32
CA VAL A 55 16.25 -2.81 -18.58
C VAL A 55 15.77 -2.96 -20.02
N VAL A 56 15.01 -1.99 -20.54
CA VAL A 56 14.56 -1.95 -21.94
C VAL A 56 15.76 -1.85 -22.89
N ASP A 57 16.76 -1.02 -22.58
CA ASP A 57 18.00 -0.92 -23.37
C ASP A 57 18.74 -2.26 -23.43
N TYR A 58 18.87 -2.96 -22.30
CA TYR A 58 19.43 -4.30 -22.26
C TYR A 58 18.64 -5.33 -23.07
N LEU A 59 17.30 -5.27 -23.01
CA LEU A 59 16.46 -6.15 -23.82
C LEU A 59 16.64 -5.91 -25.33
N ILE A 60 16.65 -4.64 -25.74
CA ILE A 60 16.88 -4.26 -27.15
C ILE A 60 18.29 -4.64 -27.59
N GLY A 61 19.29 -4.41 -26.73
CA GLY A 61 20.68 -4.79 -27.00
C GLY A 61 20.86 -6.29 -27.12
N ALA A 62 20.19 -7.08 -26.24
CA ALA A 62 20.22 -8.54 -26.32
C ALA A 62 19.59 -9.07 -27.62
N MET A 63 18.53 -8.44 -28.11
CA MET A 63 17.92 -8.79 -29.39
C MET A 63 18.83 -8.51 -30.59
N LYS A 64 19.70 -7.50 -30.50
CA LYS A 64 20.60 -7.09 -31.59
C LYS A 64 21.93 -7.84 -31.56
N ASN A 65 22.34 -8.41 -30.44
CA ASN A 65 23.62 -9.07 -30.26
C ASN A 65 23.45 -10.58 -30.13
N SER A 66 23.82 -11.33 -31.16
CA SER A 66 23.72 -12.81 -31.19
C SER A 66 24.60 -13.49 -30.14
N GLU A 67 25.66 -12.83 -29.63
CA GLU A 67 26.52 -13.38 -28.59
C GLU A 67 25.81 -13.53 -27.24
N THR A 68 24.64 -12.90 -27.07
CA THR A 68 23.82 -13.03 -25.86
C THR A 68 22.93 -14.28 -25.88
N THR A 69 22.79 -14.91 -27.03
CA THR A 69 21.88 -16.04 -27.22
C THR A 69 22.20 -17.21 -26.30
N GLY A 70 21.20 -17.67 -25.55
CA GLY A 70 21.33 -18.80 -24.61
C GLY A 70 22.10 -18.47 -23.33
N LYS A 71 22.47 -17.21 -23.10
CA LYS A 71 23.19 -16.78 -21.90
C LYS A 71 22.27 -16.30 -20.79
N ILE A 72 22.73 -16.44 -19.55
CA ILE A 72 22.18 -15.79 -18.37
C ILE A 72 23.05 -14.56 -18.10
N LEU A 73 22.44 -13.38 -18.13
CA LEU A 73 23.11 -12.10 -17.98
C LEU A 73 22.57 -11.38 -16.74
N GLU A 74 23.47 -11.03 -15.82
CA GLU A 74 23.13 -10.24 -14.64
C GLU A 74 23.18 -8.75 -15.00
N ILE A 75 22.08 -8.02 -14.72
CA ILE A 75 21.98 -6.58 -14.99
C ILE A 75 21.66 -5.81 -13.72
N GLY A 76 22.27 -4.65 -13.56
CA GLY A 76 22.08 -3.76 -12.40
C GLY A 76 22.40 -2.32 -12.76
N GLY A 77 21.93 -1.39 -11.95
CA GLY A 77 22.28 0.02 -12.07
C GLY A 77 23.71 0.30 -11.56
N PRO A 78 24.16 1.58 -11.60
CA PRO A 78 25.50 1.96 -11.13
C PRO A 78 25.61 1.98 -9.61
N ASP A 79 24.49 2.03 -8.89
CA ASP A 79 24.46 2.24 -7.44
C ASP A 79 24.18 0.93 -6.71
N ILE A 80 25.09 0.54 -5.78
CA ILE A 80 24.88 -0.56 -4.85
C ILE A 80 24.49 0.03 -3.51
N MET A 81 23.36 -0.42 -2.94
CA MET A 81 22.85 0.10 -1.68
C MET A 81 22.02 -0.94 -0.94
N THR A 82 21.78 -0.72 0.36
CA THR A 82 20.82 -1.55 1.11
C THR A 82 19.38 -1.11 0.82
N TYR A 83 18.40 -1.99 1.08
CA TYR A 83 16.98 -1.61 0.96
C TYR A 83 16.63 -0.43 1.88
N GLU A 84 17.24 -0.33 3.06
CA GLU A 84 17.07 0.83 3.95
C GLU A 84 17.59 2.11 3.29
N GLN A 85 18.78 2.06 2.66
CA GLN A 85 19.34 3.22 1.94
C GLN A 85 18.47 3.63 0.76
N LEU A 86 17.91 2.66 0.01
CA LEU A 86 17.00 2.93 -1.08
C LEU A 86 15.72 3.64 -0.59
N MET A 87 15.14 3.19 0.53
CA MET A 87 13.98 3.84 1.15
C MET A 87 14.30 5.24 1.67
N ARG A 88 15.48 5.44 2.28
CA ARG A 88 15.95 6.76 2.72
C ARG A 88 16.20 7.70 1.55
N LEU A 89 16.78 7.19 0.45
CA LEU A 89 16.96 7.95 -0.79
C LEU A 89 15.59 8.41 -1.34
N TYR A 90 14.62 7.51 -1.40
CA TYR A 90 13.26 7.90 -1.82
C TYR A 90 12.64 8.94 -0.88
N SER A 91 12.80 8.78 0.43
CA SER A 91 12.30 9.73 1.42
C SER A 91 12.95 11.11 1.30
N SER A 92 14.27 11.17 1.03
CA SER A 92 14.99 12.43 0.82
C SER A 92 14.51 13.19 -0.42
N ILE A 93 14.20 12.48 -1.51
CA ILE A 93 13.58 13.06 -2.72
C ILE A 93 12.21 13.68 -2.42
N LEU A 94 11.51 13.15 -1.41
CA LEU A 94 10.24 13.70 -0.93
C LEU A 94 10.39 14.83 0.09
N ASN A 95 11.61 15.18 0.49
CA ASN A 95 11.91 16.08 1.61
C ASN A 95 11.22 15.62 2.92
N ARG A 96 11.24 14.32 3.20
CA ARG A 96 10.65 13.72 4.39
C ARG A 96 11.71 12.98 5.22
N ASN A 97 11.57 13.04 6.54
CA ASN A 97 12.37 12.22 7.44
C ASN A 97 11.71 10.83 7.58
N LEU A 98 12.47 9.79 7.29
CA LEU A 98 12.04 8.41 7.44
C LEU A 98 12.55 7.86 8.79
N ASN A 99 11.63 7.60 9.71
CA ASN A 99 11.95 6.91 10.95
C ASN A 99 11.86 5.40 10.73
N VAL A 100 12.98 4.70 10.87
CA VAL A 100 13.07 3.24 10.70
C VAL A 100 13.37 2.60 12.06
N ILE A 101 12.50 1.69 12.50
CA ILE A 101 12.73 0.83 13.65
C ILE A 101 12.95 -0.59 13.15
N GLN A 102 14.09 -1.18 13.53
CA GLN A 102 14.41 -2.56 13.18
C GLN A 102 13.91 -3.51 14.27
N ILE A 103 13.08 -4.48 13.89
CA ILE A 103 12.57 -5.50 14.79
C ILE A 103 13.18 -6.86 14.40
N PRO A 104 13.91 -7.53 15.31
CA PRO A 104 14.63 -8.77 14.99
C PRO A 104 13.71 -9.98 14.77
N PHE A 105 12.46 -9.94 15.21
CA PHE A 105 11.52 -11.07 15.19
C PHE A 105 10.56 -11.10 13.99
N LEU A 106 10.61 -10.10 13.10
CA LEU A 106 9.78 -10.10 11.90
C LEU A 106 10.32 -11.06 10.85
N THR A 107 9.57 -12.15 10.63
CA THR A 107 9.87 -13.11 9.56
C THR A 107 9.45 -12.54 8.20
N PRO A 108 10.06 -12.98 7.07
CA PRO A 108 9.66 -12.57 5.72
C PRO A 108 8.16 -12.81 5.47
N ARG A 109 7.65 -13.95 5.96
CA ARG A 109 6.24 -14.32 5.81
C ARG A 109 5.30 -13.32 6.50
N LEU A 110 5.61 -12.91 7.73
CA LEU A 110 4.83 -11.90 8.46
C LEU A 110 4.95 -10.53 7.79
N SER A 111 6.13 -10.18 7.29
CA SER A 111 6.35 -8.94 6.54
C SER A 111 5.53 -8.88 5.25
N SER A 112 5.33 -10.00 4.55
CA SER A 112 4.53 -10.02 3.33
C SER A 112 3.04 -9.74 3.58
N TYR A 113 2.48 -10.19 4.70
CA TYR A 113 1.11 -9.85 5.12
C TYR A 113 0.99 -8.37 5.49
N TRP A 114 1.98 -7.85 6.20
CA TRP A 114 2.02 -6.42 6.55
C TRP A 114 2.07 -5.54 5.29
N ILE A 115 2.90 -5.90 4.33
CA ILE A 115 3.00 -5.18 3.05
C ILE A 115 1.66 -5.21 2.29
N ASP A 116 0.99 -6.36 2.22
CA ASP A 116 -0.34 -6.47 1.61
C ASP A 116 -1.39 -5.57 2.28
N LEU A 117 -1.25 -5.37 3.60
CA LEU A 117 -2.15 -4.53 4.37
C LEU A 117 -1.91 -3.03 4.13
N VAL A 118 -0.64 -2.59 4.09
CA VAL A 118 -0.27 -1.16 3.98
C VAL A 118 -0.07 -0.69 2.55
N THR A 119 0.12 -1.60 1.59
CA THR A 119 0.31 -1.27 0.17
C THR A 119 -0.81 -1.88 -0.69
N PRO A 120 -1.05 -1.35 -1.91
CA PRO A 120 -1.99 -1.95 -2.85
C PRO A 120 -1.42 -3.16 -3.60
N VAL A 121 -0.18 -3.55 -3.32
CA VAL A 121 0.49 -4.67 -3.98
C VAL A 121 -0.11 -5.98 -3.47
N LYS A 122 -0.59 -6.84 -4.38
CA LYS A 122 -1.20 -8.13 -4.02
C LYS A 122 -0.19 -9.01 -3.27
N ALA A 123 -0.64 -9.71 -2.23
CA ALA A 123 0.20 -10.64 -1.47
C ALA A 123 0.89 -11.69 -2.35
N SER A 124 0.24 -12.15 -3.43
CA SER A 124 0.80 -13.09 -4.40
C SER A 124 2.03 -12.54 -5.14
N LEU A 125 2.08 -11.21 -5.34
CA LEU A 125 3.22 -10.52 -5.93
C LEU A 125 4.22 -10.08 -4.85
N ALA A 126 3.74 -9.65 -3.68
CA ALA A 126 4.59 -9.17 -2.60
C ALA A 126 5.45 -10.28 -1.97
N ARG A 127 4.91 -11.51 -1.82
CA ARG A 127 5.63 -12.61 -1.20
C ARG A 127 6.93 -12.98 -1.90
N PRO A 128 6.97 -13.31 -3.21
CA PRO A 128 8.22 -13.61 -3.89
C PRO A 128 9.21 -12.45 -3.83
N LEU A 129 8.71 -11.20 -3.89
CA LEU A 129 9.57 -10.02 -3.77
C LEU A 129 10.20 -9.94 -2.37
N VAL A 130 9.42 -10.13 -1.31
CA VAL A 130 9.92 -10.09 0.08
C VAL A 130 10.89 -11.24 0.35
N ASP A 131 10.60 -12.44 -0.14
CA ASP A 131 11.47 -13.60 0.01
C ASP A 131 12.82 -13.36 -0.69
N SER A 132 12.84 -12.66 -1.81
CA SER A 132 14.08 -12.29 -2.51
C SER A 132 14.92 -11.25 -1.76
N LEU A 133 14.29 -10.41 -0.89
CA LEU A 133 15.00 -9.36 -0.15
C LEU A 133 15.93 -9.88 0.96
N VAL A 134 15.80 -11.14 1.34
CA VAL A 134 16.61 -11.75 2.43
C VAL A 134 18.06 -11.92 2.02
N HIS A 135 18.33 -12.02 0.72
CA HIS A 135 19.67 -12.24 0.15
C HIS A 135 20.15 -10.99 -0.57
N ASP A 136 21.48 -10.83 -0.59
CA ASP A 136 22.10 -9.80 -1.40
C ASP A 136 21.84 -10.09 -2.89
N SER A 137 21.39 -9.07 -3.59
CA SER A 137 21.05 -9.13 -5.02
C SER A 137 21.84 -8.06 -5.79
N ILE A 138 23.14 -8.32 -5.91
CA ILE A 138 24.09 -7.49 -6.63
C ILE A 138 24.64 -8.27 -7.83
N VAL A 139 25.01 -7.55 -8.88
CA VAL A 139 25.67 -8.10 -10.07
C VAL A 139 27.04 -8.65 -9.67
N LYS A 140 27.29 -9.91 -9.99
CA LYS A 140 28.58 -10.59 -9.75
C LYS A 140 29.41 -10.73 -11.02
N ASP A 141 28.75 -10.69 -12.17
CA ASP A 141 29.36 -10.86 -13.50
C ASP A 141 28.98 -9.68 -14.40
N ASP A 142 29.96 -8.94 -14.89
CA ASP A 142 29.82 -7.77 -15.74
C ASP A 142 29.65 -8.11 -17.24
N THR A 143 29.46 -9.39 -17.58
CA THR A 143 29.32 -9.88 -18.97
C THR A 143 28.19 -9.13 -19.71
N ALA A 144 27.09 -8.85 -19.03
CA ALA A 144 25.99 -8.09 -19.63
C ALA A 144 26.44 -6.70 -20.13
N GLN A 145 27.16 -5.96 -19.28
CA GLN A 145 27.66 -4.62 -19.62
C GLN A 145 28.72 -4.62 -20.71
N LYS A 146 29.52 -5.71 -20.79
CA LYS A 146 30.53 -5.86 -21.86
C LYS A 146 29.91 -6.18 -23.19
N LEU A 147 28.89 -7.04 -23.24
CA LEU A 147 28.20 -7.42 -24.46
C LEU A 147 27.20 -6.37 -24.95
N ILE A 148 26.62 -5.63 -24.01
CA ILE A 148 25.60 -4.61 -24.26
C ILE A 148 25.97 -3.37 -23.44
N PRO A 149 26.82 -2.48 -23.97
CA PRO A 149 27.21 -1.27 -23.26
C PRO A 149 26.04 -0.30 -23.19
N VAL A 150 25.40 -0.22 -22.02
CA VAL A 150 24.27 0.67 -21.70
C VAL A 150 24.76 1.80 -20.81
N GLN A 151 24.33 3.03 -21.09
CA GLN A 151 24.54 4.14 -20.18
C GLN A 151 23.54 4.04 -19.02
N LEU A 152 24.03 3.67 -17.84
CA LEU A 152 23.20 3.40 -16.69
C LEU A 152 22.84 4.70 -15.94
N ALA A 153 21.56 4.86 -15.66
CA ALA A 153 21.04 5.98 -14.87
C ALA A 153 21.26 5.74 -13.37
N HIS A 154 21.71 6.78 -12.66
CA HIS A 154 21.78 6.75 -11.20
C HIS A 154 20.38 6.65 -10.58
N MET A 155 20.31 5.96 -9.42
CA MET A 155 19.03 5.65 -8.77
C MET A 155 18.25 6.90 -8.35
N THR A 156 18.91 7.99 -8.00
CA THR A 156 18.25 9.28 -7.74
C THR A 156 17.45 9.76 -8.95
N GLN A 157 18.06 9.71 -10.14
CA GLN A 157 17.42 10.10 -11.40
C GLN A 157 16.29 9.14 -11.77
N ALA A 158 16.53 7.82 -11.66
CA ALA A 158 15.53 6.80 -11.94
C ALA A 158 14.26 6.96 -11.09
N ILE A 159 14.42 7.24 -9.78
CA ILE A 159 13.30 7.49 -8.87
C ILE A 159 12.54 8.78 -9.24
N GLN A 160 13.26 9.84 -9.61
CA GLN A 160 12.64 11.11 -10.02
C GLN A 160 11.78 10.92 -11.27
N ILE A 161 12.31 10.25 -12.30
CA ILE A 161 11.60 9.95 -13.55
C ILE A 161 10.36 9.08 -13.23
N ALA A 162 10.55 7.95 -12.55
CA ALA A 162 9.45 7.05 -12.19
C ALA A 162 8.35 7.76 -11.37
N ARG A 163 8.71 8.75 -10.56
CA ARG A 163 7.75 9.54 -9.79
C ARG A 163 6.92 10.48 -10.68
N GLU A 164 7.55 11.16 -11.61
CA GLU A 164 6.84 12.05 -12.53
C GLU A 164 5.91 11.24 -13.47
N GLU A 165 6.41 10.16 -14.03
CA GLU A 165 5.60 9.23 -14.84
C GLU A 165 4.41 8.68 -14.05
N ALA A 166 4.62 8.27 -12.79
CA ALA A 166 3.54 7.81 -11.93
C ALA A 166 2.49 8.89 -11.65
N LYS A 167 2.87 10.18 -11.61
CA LYS A 167 1.90 11.28 -11.49
C LYS A 167 1.07 11.42 -12.77
N VAL A 168 1.71 11.39 -13.93
CA VAL A 168 1.04 11.46 -15.24
C VAL A 168 0.09 10.27 -15.40
N PHE A 169 0.58 9.07 -15.16
CA PHE A 169 -0.22 7.85 -15.22
C PHE A 169 -1.45 7.89 -14.29
N ASN A 170 -1.25 8.30 -13.03
CA ASN A 170 -2.34 8.47 -12.08
C ASN A 170 -3.32 9.58 -12.50
N SER A 171 -2.90 10.57 -13.25
CA SER A 171 -3.79 11.62 -13.78
C SER A 171 -4.66 11.10 -14.91
N ILE A 172 -4.10 10.27 -15.79
CA ILE A 172 -4.77 9.67 -16.95
C ILE A 172 -5.71 8.51 -16.52
N SER A 173 -5.27 7.66 -15.59
CA SER A 173 -6.06 6.52 -15.09
C SER A 173 -7.24 6.89 -14.21
N LYS A 174 -7.34 8.16 -13.87
CA LYS A 174 -8.43 8.73 -13.07
C LYS A 174 -9.63 9.09 -13.95
N SER A 175 -10.30 8.13 -14.61
CA SER A 175 -11.61 8.37 -15.22
C SER A 175 -12.64 8.79 -14.17
N GLU A 176 -13.43 9.84 -14.48
CA GLU A 176 -14.26 10.58 -13.50
C GLU A 176 -15.34 9.74 -12.78
N GLY A 177 -15.89 8.71 -13.41
CA GLY A 177 -16.98 7.91 -12.84
C GLY A 177 -16.60 6.99 -11.67
N GLU A 178 -15.39 6.47 -11.65
CA GLU A 178 -14.93 5.60 -10.55
C GLU A 178 -14.49 6.39 -9.31
N LYS A 179 -13.99 7.63 -9.51
CA LYS A 179 -13.60 8.53 -8.42
C LYS A 179 -14.75 8.88 -7.48
N THR A 180 -15.97 9.04 -8.04
CA THR A 180 -17.13 9.51 -7.27
C THR A 180 -17.55 8.47 -6.23
N SER A 181 -17.68 7.21 -6.62
CA SER A 181 -18.08 6.12 -5.70
C SER A 181 -17.05 5.86 -4.59
N TYR A 182 -15.74 5.85 -4.92
CA TYR A 182 -14.70 5.68 -3.93
C TYR A 182 -14.68 6.83 -2.91
N LYS A 183 -14.69 8.09 -3.40
CA LYS A 183 -14.70 9.27 -2.53
C LYS A 183 -15.94 9.31 -1.64
N LEU A 184 -17.10 8.91 -2.18
CA LEU A 184 -18.35 8.87 -1.41
C LEU A 184 -18.23 7.86 -0.26
N ASN A 185 -17.85 6.61 -0.53
CA ASN A 185 -17.71 5.59 0.50
C ASN A 185 -16.61 5.94 1.53
N GLN A 186 -15.51 6.57 1.10
CA GLN A 186 -14.48 7.08 2.02
C GLN A 186 -15.05 8.14 2.96
N ARG A 187 -15.85 9.10 2.43
CA ARG A 187 -16.50 10.13 3.24
C ARG A 187 -17.52 9.54 4.20
N ILE A 188 -18.36 8.60 3.71
CA ILE A 188 -19.33 7.90 4.55
C ILE A 188 -18.61 7.20 5.71
N LEU A 189 -17.54 6.46 5.45
CA LEU A 189 -16.78 5.79 6.50
C LEU A 189 -16.20 6.78 7.51
N LEU A 190 -15.64 7.90 7.08
CA LEU A 190 -15.12 8.92 8.00
C LEU A 190 -16.23 9.52 8.87
N ILE A 191 -17.38 9.85 8.27
CA ILE A 191 -18.54 10.40 9.00
C ILE A 191 -19.07 9.37 10.00
N THR A 192 -19.21 8.11 9.59
CA THR A 192 -19.73 7.06 10.46
C THR A 192 -18.78 6.73 11.62
N LEU A 193 -17.46 6.75 11.40
CA LEU A 193 -16.48 6.59 12.49
C LEU A 193 -16.56 7.74 13.50
N CYS A 194 -16.70 8.98 13.03
CA CYS A 194 -16.90 10.13 13.91
C CYS A 194 -18.26 10.04 14.66
N ALA A 195 -19.32 9.62 13.97
CA ALA A 195 -20.64 9.44 14.58
C ALA A 195 -20.64 8.31 15.63
N MET A 196 -19.96 7.20 15.37
CA MET A 196 -19.77 6.12 16.35
C MET A 196 -19.04 6.64 17.59
N ALA A 197 -17.97 7.42 17.42
CA ALA A 197 -17.28 8.04 18.55
C ALA A 197 -18.20 8.96 19.35
N PHE A 198 -19.00 9.81 18.67
CA PHE A 198 -19.94 10.69 19.34
C PHE A 198 -21.02 9.91 20.11
N ILE A 199 -21.62 8.88 19.50
CA ILE A 199 -22.62 8.04 20.19
C ILE A 199 -21.98 7.32 21.38
N GLY A 200 -20.72 6.87 21.25
CA GLY A 200 -19.96 6.29 22.37
C GLY A 200 -19.85 7.22 23.57
N THR A 201 -19.76 8.55 23.36
CA THR A 201 -19.69 9.50 24.48
C THR A 201 -21.01 9.57 25.26
N THR A 202 -22.15 9.25 24.62
CA THR A 202 -23.45 9.31 25.28
C THR A 202 -23.63 8.28 26.42
N TYR A 203 -22.78 7.23 26.45
CA TYR A 203 -22.72 6.32 27.59
C TYR A 203 -22.30 6.98 28.89
N TYR A 204 -21.58 8.09 28.85
CA TYR A 204 -21.15 8.84 30.03
C TYR A 204 -22.15 9.93 30.45
N TRP A 205 -23.14 10.23 29.62
CA TRP A 205 -24.06 11.37 29.85
C TRP A 205 -25.52 10.95 30.02
N LEU A 206 -25.92 9.82 29.40
CA LEU A 206 -27.31 9.35 29.41
C LEU A 206 -27.50 8.10 30.29
N ASP A 207 -26.42 7.53 30.77
CA ASP A 207 -26.47 6.31 31.57
C ASP A 207 -26.15 6.62 33.04
N ASP A 208 -27.12 6.34 33.94
CA ASP A 208 -26.92 6.43 35.41
C ASP A 208 -26.07 5.26 35.96
N ARG A 209 -25.41 4.50 35.09
CA ARG A 209 -24.60 3.34 35.46
C ARG A 209 -23.32 3.78 36.14
N THR A 210 -23.13 3.35 37.37
CA THR A 210 -21.91 3.60 38.14
C THR A 210 -20.69 2.86 37.59
N ASP A 211 -20.89 1.73 36.94
CA ASP A 211 -19.90 0.83 36.35
C ASP A 211 -19.17 1.43 35.11
N VAL A 212 -19.77 2.40 34.40
CA VAL A 212 -19.06 3.11 33.31
C VAL A 212 -17.84 3.89 33.80
N TRP A 213 -17.73 4.15 35.09
CA TRP A 213 -16.59 4.80 35.70
C TRP A 213 -15.55 3.82 36.27
N GLU A 214 -15.80 2.53 36.16
CA GLU A 214 -14.79 1.53 36.52
C GLU A 214 -13.57 1.64 35.61
N ILE A 215 -12.38 1.36 36.18
CA ILE A 215 -11.09 1.49 35.47
C ILE A 215 -11.06 0.60 34.23
N SER A 216 -11.63 -0.59 34.28
CA SER A 216 -11.72 -1.53 33.15
C SER A 216 -12.47 -0.93 31.96
N TRP A 217 -13.62 -0.31 32.21
CA TRP A 217 -14.43 0.35 31.19
C TRP A 217 -13.75 1.58 30.63
N LEU A 218 -13.13 2.42 31.48
CA LEU A 218 -12.39 3.60 31.06
C LEU A 218 -11.20 3.25 30.16
N ILE A 219 -10.44 2.20 30.51
CA ILE A 219 -9.33 1.71 29.69
C ILE A 219 -9.85 1.18 28.34
N GLY A 220 -10.91 0.37 28.37
CA GLY A 220 -11.52 -0.19 27.15
C GLY A 220 -12.00 0.92 26.20
N SER A 221 -12.69 1.92 26.71
CA SER A 221 -13.17 3.05 25.91
C SER A 221 -12.01 3.91 25.37
N LEU A 222 -10.97 4.15 26.17
CA LEU A 222 -9.78 4.88 25.70
C LEU A 222 -9.10 4.15 24.52
N ILE A 223 -8.93 2.84 24.63
CA ILE A 223 -8.37 2.01 23.54
C ILE A 223 -9.27 2.10 22.31
N TRP A 224 -10.58 2.03 22.46
CA TRP A 224 -11.54 2.10 21.35
C TRP A 224 -11.49 3.47 20.65
N TYR A 225 -11.47 4.60 21.40
CA TYR A 225 -11.33 5.94 20.84
C TYR A 225 -9.99 6.11 20.11
N ALA A 226 -8.90 5.65 20.71
CA ALA A 226 -7.58 5.69 20.09
C ALA A 226 -7.57 4.89 18.76
N ALA A 227 -8.22 3.73 18.72
CA ALA A 227 -8.33 2.92 17.51
C ALA A 227 -9.18 3.60 16.43
N ILE A 228 -10.26 4.33 16.79
CA ILE A 228 -11.05 5.14 15.84
C ILE A 228 -10.18 6.26 15.27
N LEU A 229 -9.46 7.02 16.10
CA LEU A 229 -8.59 8.09 15.62
C LEU A 229 -7.49 7.56 14.69
N PHE A 230 -6.91 6.41 15.02
CA PHE A 230 -5.95 5.72 14.18
C PHE A 230 -6.58 5.32 12.84
N ALA A 231 -7.76 4.69 12.86
CA ALA A 231 -8.48 4.31 11.64
C ALA A 231 -8.77 5.54 10.76
N ILE A 232 -9.26 6.64 11.33
CA ILE A 232 -9.53 7.91 10.63
C ILE A 232 -8.25 8.44 9.96
N SER A 233 -7.12 8.44 10.67
CA SER A 233 -5.84 8.90 10.12
C SER A 233 -5.43 8.11 8.90
N PHE A 234 -5.50 6.77 8.96
CA PHE A 234 -5.13 5.89 7.84
C PHE A 234 -6.17 5.92 6.70
N VAL A 235 -7.46 6.11 6.99
CA VAL A 235 -8.48 6.32 5.96
C VAL A 235 -8.22 7.62 5.19
N LYS A 236 -7.85 8.71 5.87
CA LYS A 236 -7.46 9.97 5.21
C LYS A 236 -6.25 9.79 4.30
N GLN A 237 -5.28 8.98 4.72
CA GLN A 237 -4.09 8.62 3.93
C GLN A 237 -4.39 7.59 2.82
N LYS A 238 -5.64 7.14 2.69
CA LYS A 238 -6.08 6.10 1.74
C LYS A 238 -5.34 4.77 1.94
N ALA A 239 -4.84 4.50 3.14
CA ALA A 239 -4.19 3.26 3.47
C ALA A 239 -5.23 2.17 3.74
N ARG A 240 -5.01 0.98 3.16
CA ARG A 240 -5.90 -0.17 3.30
C ARG A 240 -6.13 -0.57 4.76
N LEU A 241 -5.10 -0.39 5.59
CA LEU A 241 -5.15 -0.64 7.03
C LEU A 241 -6.26 0.17 7.71
N GLY A 242 -6.47 1.44 7.34
CA GLY A 242 -7.52 2.26 7.92
C GLY A 242 -8.92 1.72 7.65
N TYR A 243 -9.16 1.22 6.44
CA TYR A 243 -10.45 0.59 6.10
C TYR A 243 -10.66 -0.73 6.83
N LEU A 244 -9.60 -1.54 6.98
CA LEU A 244 -9.67 -2.78 7.76
C LEU A 244 -10.01 -2.51 9.23
N ILE A 245 -9.25 -1.64 9.87
CA ILE A 245 -9.46 -1.29 11.29
C ILE A 245 -10.84 -0.65 11.48
N GLY A 246 -11.23 0.29 10.61
CA GLY A 246 -12.55 0.90 10.65
C GLY A 246 -13.68 -0.12 10.50
N GLY A 247 -13.51 -1.11 9.63
CA GLY A 247 -14.46 -2.22 9.47
C GLY A 247 -14.53 -3.13 10.70
N ILE A 248 -13.39 -3.51 11.27
CA ILE A 248 -13.34 -4.34 12.50
C ILE A 248 -14.00 -3.60 13.66
N LEU A 249 -13.66 -2.32 13.86
CA LEU A 249 -14.25 -1.49 14.91
C LEU A 249 -15.77 -1.39 14.73
N ALA A 250 -16.24 -1.23 13.50
CA ALA A 250 -17.68 -1.16 13.22
C ALA A 250 -18.38 -2.51 13.52
N TRP A 251 -17.77 -3.65 13.20
CA TRP A 251 -18.30 -4.97 13.57
C TRP A 251 -18.36 -5.16 15.08
N VAL A 252 -17.29 -4.83 15.81
CA VAL A 252 -17.25 -4.92 17.28
C VAL A 252 -18.32 -4.04 17.90
N THR A 253 -18.45 -2.79 17.41
CA THR A 253 -19.44 -1.84 17.91
C THR A 253 -20.85 -2.26 17.58
N LEU A 254 -21.11 -2.81 16.39
CA LEU A 254 -22.41 -3.37 16.02
C LEU A 254 -22.81 -4.51 16.95
N ALA A 255 -21.90 -5.45 17.15
CA ALA A 255 -22.14 -6.59 18.05
C ALA A 255 -22.43 -6.11 19.48
N PHE A 256 -21.65 -5.14 19.97
CA PHE A 256 -21.85 -4.55 21.29
C PHE A 256 -23.25 -3.90 21.43
N TRP A 257 -23.68 -3.07 20.50
CA TRP A 257 -24.98 -2.42 20.58
C TRP A 257 -26.16 -3.37 20.37
N LEU A 258 -26.01 -4.39 19.53
CA LEU A 258 -27.04 -5.43 19.41
C LEU A 258 -27.14 -6.25 20.67
N PHE A 259 -26.03 -6.58 21.31
CA PHE A 259 -26.00 -7.31 22.55
C PHE A 259 -26.59 -6.47 23.71
N ASP A 260 -26.23 -5.21 23.81
CA ASP A 260 -26.82 -4.28 24.79
C ASP A 260 -28.33 -4.17 24.62
N ASN A 261 -28.85 -4.06 23.39
CA ASN A 261 -30.30 -4.09 23.11
C ASN A 261 -30.94 -5.44 23.47
N PHE A 262 -30.27 -6.55 23.22
CA PHE A 262 -30.79 -7.87 23.58
C PHE A 262 -31.00 -8.00 25.11
N TYR A 263 -30.04 -7.53 25.90
CA TYR A 263 -30.17 -7.49 27.36
C TYR A 263 -31.30 -6.59 27.81
N VAL A 264 -31.46 -5.42 27.19
CA VAL A 264 -32.52 -4.47 27.49
C VAL A 264 -33.91 -5.08 27.18
N VAL A 265 -34.06 -5.78 26.04
CA VAL A 265 -35.34 -6.32 25.58
C VAL A 265 -35.73 -7.57 26.36
N PHE A 266 -34.77 -8.41 26.76
CA PHE A 266 -35.05 -9.67 27.44
C PHE A 266 -34.89 -9.61 28.97
N GLU A 267 -34.70 -8.43 29.56
CA GLU A 267 -34.55 -8.19 31.00
C GLU A 267 -33.44 -9.05 31.66
N LEU A 268 -32.48 -9.51 30.87
CA LEU A 268 -31.34 -10.27 31.37
C LEU A 268 -30.34 -9.30 32.00
N SER A 269 -30.46 -9.11 33.31
CA SER A 269 -29.70 -8.13 34.11
C SER A 269 -28.22 -8.50 34.27
N LEU A 270 -27.43 -8.35 33.24
CA LEU A 270 -25.98 -8.24 33.38
C LEU A 270 -25.53 -6.78 33.61
N VAL A 271 -26.37 -5.83 33.29
CA VAL A 271 -26.14 -4.40 33.48
C VAL A 271 -27.45 -3.81 34.01
N ALA A 272 -27.54 -3.72 35.31
CA ALA A 272 -28.77 -3.33 36.00
C ALA A 272 -29.07 -1.84 35.82
N SER A 273 -29.98 -1.52 34.95
CA SER A 273 -30.91 -0.38 35.08
C SER A 273 -32.10 -0.65 34.19
N GLU A 274 -33.28 -0.16 34.55
CA GLU A 274 -34.50 -0.31 33.77
C GLU A 274 -34.27 0.14 32.32
N PRO A 275 -34.77 -0.60 31.31
CA PRO A 275 -34.58 -0.27 29.92
C PRO A 275 -35.22 1.07 29.60
N SER A 276 -34.44 2.14 29.45
CA SER A 276 -34.96 3.40 28.99
C SER A 276 -35.19 3.36 27.48
N LEU A 277 -36.28 3.96 27.02
CA LEU A 277 -36.58 4.11 25.59
C LEU A 277 -35.43 4.84 24.87
N GLU A 278 -34.77 5.76 25.54
CA GLU A 278 -33.63 6.55 25.03
C GLU A 278 -32.42 5.69 24.74
N ILE A 279 -32.06 4.77 25.62
CA ILE A 279 -30.97 3.82 25.46
C ILE A 279 -31.25 2.92 24.25
N THR A 280 -32.46 2.41 24.15
CA THR A 280 -32.87 1.55 23.04
C THR A 280 -32.76 2.28 21.70
N ILE A 281 -33.28 3.50 21.59
CA ILE A 281 -33.19 4.33 20.38
C ILE A 281 -31.74 4.61 20.03
N ARG A 282 -30.90 5.00 21.01
CA ARG A 282 -29.46 5.24 20.83
C ARG A 282 -28.78 4.01 20.21
N ASN A 283 -29.02 2.83 20.75
CA ASN A 283 -28.38 1.59 20.32
C ASN A 283 -28.84 1.20 18.89
N PHE A 284 -30.10 1.41 18.53
CA PHE A 284 -30.56 1.17 17.16
C PHE A 284 -29.93 2.15 16.16
N ILE A 285 -29.83 3.42 16.49
CA ILE A 285 -29.15 4.42 15.66
C ILE A 285 -27.68 4.04 15.52
N GLY A 286 -27.03 3.68 16.62
CA GLY A 286 -25.63 3.24 16.63
C GLY A 286 -25.42 2.00 15.76
N ALA A 287 -26.26 1.00 15.87
CA ALA A 287 -26.19 -0.21 15.04
C ALA A 287 -26.36 0.11 13.55
N ALA A 288 -27.28 1.01 13.18
CA ALA A 288 -27.44 1.45 11.79
C ALA A 288 -26.18 2.16 11.26
N ILE A 289 -25.57 3.04 12.07
CA ILE A 289 -24.34 3.75 11.71
C ILE A 289 -23.17 2.77 11.58
N ALA A 290 -23.05 1.80 12.48
CA ALA A 290 -22.04 0.74 12.39
C ALA A 290 -22.23 -0.12 11.12
N GLY A 291 -23.47 -0.45 10.76
CA GLY A 291 -23.80 -1.13 9.50
C GLY A 291 -23.35 -0.36 8.26
N LEU A 292 -23.59 0.96 8.24
CA LEU A 292 -23.10 1.84 7.16
C LEU A 292 -21.57 1.90 7.12
N ALA A 293 -20.90 1.90 8.28
CA ALA A 293 -19.44 1.88 8.35
C ALA A 293 -18.88 0.56 7.82
N ILE A 294 -19.49 -0.59 8.17
CA ILE A 294 -19.12 -1.91 7.64
C ILE A 294 -19.27 -1.93 6.12
N PHE A 295 -20.42 -1.53 5.60
CA PHE A 295 -20.69 -1.50 4.16
C PHE A 295 -19.68 -0.61 3.41
N SER A 296 -19.44 0.60 3.90
CA SER A 296 -18.52 1.55 3.29
C SER A 296 -17.07 1.07 3.36
N SER A 297 -16.67 0.50 4.50
CA SER A 297 -15.35 -0.09 4.69
C SER A 297 -15.09 -1.23 3.73
N HIS A 298 -16.03 -2.20 3.63
CA HIS A 298 -15.94 -3.35 2.75
C HIS A 298 -15.82 -2.93 1.28
N ASN A 299 -16.68 -2.03 0.82
CA ASN A 299 -16.68 -1.55 -0.55
C ASN A 299 -15.37 -0.87 -0.95
N VAL A 300 -14.76 -0.12 -0.03
CA VAL A 300 -13.49 0.55 -0.29
C VAL A 300 -12.32 -0.40 -0.13
N PHE A 301 -12.32 -1.27 0.88
CA PHE A 301 -11.24 -2.22 1.14
C PHE A 301 -10.93 -3.12 -0.05
N HIS A 302 -11.96 -3.63 -0.74
CA HIS A 302 -11.78 -4.44 -1.95
C HIS A 302 -11.39 -3.60 -3.16
N LYS A 303 -11.93 -2.39 -3.29
CA LYS A 303 -11.68 -1.52 -4.43
C LYS A 303 -10.31 -0.84 -4.38
N VAL A 304 -9.79 -0.49 -3.21
CA VAL A 304 -8.43 0.08 -3.06
C VAL A 304 -7.39 -0.79 -3.76
N ARG A 305 -7.56 -2.11 -3.73
CA ARG A 305 -6.68 -3.05 -4.44
C ARG A 305 -6.80 -2.94 -5.97
N VAL A 306 -8.01 -2.72 -6.48
CA VAL A 306 -8.29 -2.66 -7.93
C VAL A 306 -7.87 -1.33 -8.53
N TYR A 307 -8.12 -0.22 -7.83
CA TYR A 307 -7.82 1.13 -8.35
C TYR A 307 -6.33 1.47 -8.41
N GLN A 308 -5.51 0.77 -7.62
CA GLN A 308 -4.07 1.05 -7.52
C GLN A 308 -3.22 0.09 -8.38
N VAL A 309 -3.81 -0.96 -8.94
CA VAL A 309 -3.13 -1.99 -9.74
C VAL A 309 -3.64 -2.07 -11.20
N ARG A 310 -4.85 -1.55 -11.49
CA ARG A 310 -5.33 -1.43 -12.86
C ARG A 310 -4.90 -0.10 -13.46
N GLY A 311 -3.69 -0.07 -14.01
CA GLY A 311 -3.49 0.69 -15.22
C GLY A 311 -4.39 0.04 -16.28
N LYS A 312 -5.37 0.74 -16.83
CA LYS A 312 -5.99 0.30 -18.06
C LYS A 312 -4.90 0.24 -19.13
N PRO A 313 -4.86 -0.80 -19.97
CA PRO A 313 -4.06 -0.72 -21.18
C PRO A 313 -4.49 0.56 -21.89
N VAL A 314 -3.52 1.33 -22.34
CA VAL A 314 -3.74 2.51 -23.17
C VAL A 314 -4.59 2.02 -24.34
N SER A 315 -5.88 2.40 -24.36
CA SER A 315 -6.69 2.17 -25.56
C SER A 315 -6.10 3.06 -26.64
N GLU A 316 -5.97 2.54 -27.85
CA GLU A 316 -5.46 3.24 -29.05
C GLU A 316 -6.14 4.60 -29.34
N SER A 317 -7.17 4.98 -28.59
CA SER A 317 -7.85 6.27 -28.70
C SER A 317 -7.16 7.44 -27.95
N ALA A 318 -6.08 7.20 -27.21
CA ALA A 318 -5.33 8.25 -26.50
C ALA A 318 -4.06 8.72 -27.25
N SER A 319 -3.94 8.40 -28.55
CA SER A 319 -2.87 8.92 -29.42
C SER A 319 -3.05 10.39 -29.84
N ALA A 320 -4.06 11.08 -29.31
CA ALA A 320 -4.25 12.50 -29.53
C ALA A 320 -3.67 13.29 -28.34
N GLU A 321 -2.63 14.07 -28.62
CA GLU A 321 -2.08 15.16 -27.81
C GLU A 321 -1.24 14.77 -26.59
N VAL A 322 -0.07 14.16 -26.83
CA VAL A 322 1.08 14.33 -25.94
C VAL A 322 1.67 15.71 -26.27
N PRO A 323 1.79 16.65 -25.30
CA PRO A 323 2.46 17.92 -25.57
C PRO A 323 3.88 17.65 -26.09
N GLU A 324 4.27 18.35 -27.14
CA GLU A 324 5.52 18.17 -27.89
C GLU A 324 6.81 18.31 -27.04
N GLY A 325 6.71 18.76 -25.80
CA GLY A 325 7.81 18.85 -24.82
C GLY A 325 7.99 17.65 -23.89
N ALA A 326 7.14 16.59 -23.96
CA ALA A 326 7.20 15.44 -23.05
C ALA A 326 7.74 14.16 -23.73
N ARG A 327 8.22 14.25 -24.97
CA ARG A 327 8.90 13.14 -25.62
C ARG A 327 10.36 13.13 -25.20
N PRO A 328 10.93 12.02 -24.70
CA PRO A 328 12.37 11.89 -24.65
C PRO A 328 12.89 12.02 -26.08
N VAL A 329 13.84 12.92 -26.29
CA VAL A 329 14.54 13.08 -27.57
C VAL A 329 15.40 11.82 -27.75
N TYR A 330 14.86 10.82 -28.40
CA TYR A 330 15.68 9.75 -28.95
C TYR A 330 16.40 10.32 -30.16
N ASN A 331 17.68 10.63 -29.98
CA ASN A 331 18.55 11.01 -31.07
C ASN A 331 18.73 9.79 -31.98
N THR A 332 18.00 9.76 -33.10
CA THR A 332 18.05 8.68 -34.10
C THR A 332 19.16 8.87 -35.13
N ASP A 333 20.20 9.62 -34.80
CA ASP A 333 21.37 9.74 -35.68
C ASP A 333 22.30 8.54 -35.50
N PHE A 334 21.96 7.46 -36.16
CA PHE A 334 22.86 6.37 -36.47
C PHE A 334 23.00 6.29 -38.01
N SER A 335 23.99 6.97 -38.53
CA SER A 335 24.60 6.68 -39.82
C SER A 335 25.70 5.62 -39.70
#